data_2fea6607be9d1243aa74f3c079734f4a
#
_entry.id   2fea6607be9d1243aa74f3c079734f4a
#
_cell.length_a   1.000
_cell.length_b   1.000
_cell.length_c   1.000
_cell.angle_alpha   90.00
_cell.angle_beta   90.00
_cell.angle_gamma   90.00
#
_symmetry.space_group_name_H-M   'P 1'
#
loop_
_entity.id
_entity.type
_entity.pdbx_description
1 polymer ?
#
loop_
_entity_poly.entity_id
_entity_poly.type
_entity_poly.pdbx_seq_one_letter_code
_entity_poly.pdbx_strand_id
1 'polypeptide(L)'
;VTEVSAATLDSIKELDHVQNAALYRTRQASNAVYYLNTALSGGNITGVDDGYFDTASYVVMKGRGFSKNDYAKARRVALIDESVESSLFSGESALGKTVEIQGYPFTVVGVVTEKDSYDLVINSIDDYYMYAYDDSQGNVFVPSGTWPVIFGYDEPQNLLLKADSTDTMASVGKAAEEILNSNLNVTDGSDVAYKAQDLQEQAKQIQQLSQSTNMMLIWIAGISLLVGGIGVMNIMLV
;
A
#
# COMPACT_ATOMS: atom_id res chain seq x y z
N VAL A 1 -19.12 -2.96 11.11
CA VAL A 1 -18.43 -4.21 10.72
C VAL A 1 -17.67 -4.74 11.92
N THR A 2 -17.87 -6.00 12.26
CA THR A 2 -17.18 -6.64 13.39
C THR A 2 -15.70 -6.84 13.04
N GLU A 3 -14.81 -6.66 14.01
CA GLU A 3 -13.39 -6.97 13.83
C GLU A 3 -13.17 -8.44 13.48
N VAL A 4 -12.21 -8.71 12.60
CA VAL A 4 -11.79 -10.07 12.27
C VAL A 4 -11.21 -10.72 13.52
N SER A 5 -11.76 -11.88 13.91
CA SER A 5 -11.31 -12.56 15.12
C SER A 5 -9.91 -13.17 14.95
N ALA A 6 -9.17 -13.32 16.03
CA ALA A 6 -7.89 -14.01 16.02
C ALA A 6 -8.02 -15.45 15.45
N ALA A 7 -9.11 -16.14 15.79
CA ALA A 7 -9.37 -17.48 15.28
C ALA A 7 -9.57 -17.52 13.75
N THR A 8 -10.24 -16.50 13.19
CA THR A 8 -10.40 -16.36 11.73
C THR A 8 -9.04 -16.11 11.06
N LEU A 9 -8.21 -15.24 11.64
CA LEU A 9 -6.87 -14.97 11.12
C LEU A 9 -5.98 -16.24 11.19
N ASP A 10 -6.05 -17.00 12.28
CA ASP A 10 -5.31 -18.25 12.44
C ASP A 10 -5.76 -19.29 11.40
N SER A 11 -7.07 -19.43 11.17
CA SER A 11 -7.59 -20.31 10.11
C SER A 11 -7.10 -19.93 8.71
N ILE A 12 -6.92 -18.64 8.43
CA ILE A 12 -6.36 -18.17 7.17
C ILE A 12 -4.87 -18.49 7.08
N LYS A 13 -4.12 -18.34 8.17
CA LYS A 13 -2.69 -18.70 8.22
C LYS A 13 -2.43 -20.20 8.03
N GLU A 14 -3.40 -21.05 8.37
CA GLU A 14 -3.34 -22.51 8.20
C GLU A 14 -3.72 -22.98 6.79
N LEU A 15 -4.16 -22.09 5.90
CA LEU A 15 -4.44 -22.46 4.51
C LEU A 15 -3.16 -22.90 3.79
N ASP A 16 -3.31 -23.89 2.91
CA ASP A 16 -2.22 -24.33 2.03
C ASP A 16 -1.71 -23.15 1.19
N HIS A 17 -0.41 -23.06 1.02
CA HIS A 17 0.27 -22.02 0.26
C HIS A 17 0.24 -20.60 0.87
N VAL A 18 -0.27 -20.41 2.08
CA VAL A 18 -0.13 -19.15 2.84
C VAL A 18 1.20 -19.17 3.58
N GLN A 19 2.08 -18.24 3.26
CA GLN A 19 3.32 -18.04 3.98
C GLN A 19 3.12 -17.20 5.23
N ASN A 20 2.33 -16.13 5.12
CA ASN A 20 1.97 -15.28 6.25
C ASN A 20 0.69 -14.49 5.96
N ALA A 21 0.04 -13.99 7.01
CA ALA A 21 -1.16 -13.16 6.93
C ALA A 21 -1.17 -12.14 8.06
N ALA A 22 -1.61 -10.92 7.75
CA ALA A 22 -1.67 -9.82 8.71
C ALA A 22 -2.89 -8.94 8.47
N LEU A 23 -3.45 -8.41 9.54
CA LEU A 23 -4.55 -7.44 9.49
C LEU A 23 -4.00 -6.03 9.59
N TYR A 24 -4.59 -5.12 8.82
CA TYR A 24 -4.25 -3.71 8.88
C TYR A 24 -5.45 -2.81 8.58
N ARG A 25 -5.36 -1.55 8.95
CA ARG A 25 -6.26 -0.48 8.55
C ARG A 25 -5.42 0.65 7.96
N THR A 26 -5.94 1.37 6.99
CA THR A 26 -5.21 2.49 6.39
C THR A 26 -6.12 3.67 6.12
N ARG A 27 -5.57 4.87 6.30
CA ARG A 27 -6.18 6.15 5.91
C ARG A 27 -5.12 7.06 5.33
N GLN A 28 -5.54 7.95 4.44
CA GLN A 28 -4.65 9.00 3.94
C GLN A 28 -4.17 9.91 5.06
N ALA A 29 -2.88 10.25 5.02
CA ALA A 29 -2.22 11.07 6.03
C ALA A 29 -2.30 12.57 5.74
N SER A 30 -2.88 12.99 4.60
CA SER A 30 -2.93 14.40 4.20
C SER A 30 -3.46 15.30 5.31
N ASN A 31 -2.62 16.22 5.79
CA ASN A 31 -2.92 17.12 6.91
C ASN A 31 -3.36 16.43 8.21
N ALA A 32 -2.98 15.16 8.39
CA ALA A 32 -3.31 14.39 9.57
C ALA A 32 -2.09 14.10 10.44
N VAL A 33 -0.88 14.24 9.88
CA VAL A 33 0.40 14.01 10.56
C VAL A 33 1.24 15.26 10.52
N TYR A 34 1.73 15.67 11.70
CA TYR A 34 2.55 16.87 11.87
C TYR A 34 3.79 16.57 12.70
N TYR A 35 4.89 17.23 12.34
CA TYR A 35 6.03 17.43 13.20
C TYR A 35 6.27 18.92 13.36
N LEU A 36 6.10 19.43 14.59
CA LEU A 36 6.10 20.88 14.87
C LEU A 36 5.09 21.61 13.96
N ASN A 37 5.57 22.44 13.05
CA ASN A 37 4.76 23.21 12.11
C ASN A 37 4.73 22.62 10.69
N THR A 38 5.37 21.46 10.48
CA THR A 38 5.44 20.81 9.17
C THR A 38 4.40 19.70 9.09
N ALA A 39 3.49 19.82 8.12
CA ALA A 39 2.50 18.78 7.83
C ALA A 39 3.05 17.78 6.82
N LEU A 40 2.69 16.51 6.95
CA LEU A 40 2.87 15.53 5.90
C LEU A 40 1.86 15.81 4.78
N SER A 41 2.35 16.10 3.57
CA SER A 41 1.50 16.53 2.45
C SER A 41 0.71 15.41 1.80
N GLY A 42 1.00 14.16 2.12
CA GLY A 42 0.34 12.97 1.58
C GLY A 42 0.74 11.71 2.33
N GLY A 43 0.66 10.55 1.65
CA GLY A 43 0.97 9.27 2.26
C GLY A 43 -0.17 8.68 3.07
N ASN A 44 0.15 7.65 3.87
CA ASN A 44 -0.84 6.89 4.61
C ASN A 44 -0.49 6.77 6.10
N ILE A 45 -1.52 6.69 6.93
CA ILE A 45 -1.43 6.21 8.31
C ILE A 45 -1.95 4.78 8.29
N THR A 46 -1.16 3.83 8.75
CA THR A 46 -1.49 2.41 8.72
C THR A 46 -1.44 1.83 10.13
N GLY A 47 -2.59 1.38 10.61
CA GLY A 47 -2.71 0.65 11.87
C GLY A 47 -2.44 -0.83 11.61
N VAL A 48 -1.37 -1.38 12.19
CA VAL A 48 -0.84 -2.71 11.85
C VAL A 48 -0.86 -3.64 13.04
N ASP A 49 -1.06 -4.93 12.76
CA ASP A 49 -0.83 -5.99 13.74
C ASP A 49 0.65 -6.42 13.78
N ASP A 50 0.96 -7.38 14.65
CA ASP A 50 2.31 -7.88 14.92
C ASP A 50 2.93 -8.62 13.70
N GLY A 51 2.10 -9.19 12.80
CA GLY A 51 2.58 -9.90 11.60
C GLY A 51 2.78 -9.02 10.35
N TYR A 52 2.38 -7.76 10.40
CA TYR A 52 2.29 -6.92 9.21
C TYR A 52 3.65 -6.69 8.53
N PHE A 53 4.67 -6.32 9.29
CA PHE A 53 5.98 -5.98 8.72
C PHE A 53 6.64 -7.16 8.02
N ASP A 54 6.51 -8.37 8.57
CA ASP A 54 7.03 -9.59 7.93
C ASP A 54 6.23 -9.93 6.68
N THR A 55 4.90 -9.75 6.72
CA THR A 55 4.03 -10.03 5.57
C THR A 55 4.25 -9.03 4.44
N ALA A 56 4.37 -7.76 4.76
CA ALA A 56 4.61 -6.66 3.82
C ALA A 56 6.10 -6.49 3.45
N SER A 57 6.99 -7.37 3.96
CA SER A 57 8.43 -7.33 3.69
C SER A 57 9.12 -6.02 4.10
N TYR A 58 8.65 -5.36 5.16
CA TYR A 58 9.35 -4.22 5.76
C TYR A 58 10.43 -4.67 6.74
N VAL A 59 11.52 -3.92 6.78
CA VAL A 59 12.61 -4.10 7.75
C VAL A 59 12.89 -2.80 8.50
N VAL A 60 13.29 -2.93 9.76
CA VAL A 60 13.67 -1.78 10.58
C VAL A 60 15.09 -1.37 10.24
N MET A 61 15.26 -0.16 9.72
CA MET A 61 16.58 0.42 9.42
C MET A 61 17.22 1.09 10.62
N LYS A 62 16.42 1.85 11.37
CA LYS A 62 16.89 2.64 12.52
C LYS A 62 15.93 2.43 13.68
N GLY A 63 16.47 2.37 14.90
CA GLY A 63 15.65 2.22 16.10
C GLY A 63 15.18 0.78 16.33
N ARG A 64 13.89 0.61 16.63
CA ARG A 64 13.25 -0.69 16.90
C ARG A 64 11.87 -0.80 16.26
N GLY A 65 11.44 -2.03 16.01
CA GLY A 65 10.05 -2.34 15.67
C GLY A 65 9.10 -2.20 16.87
N PHE A 66 7.83 -2.43 16.65
CA PHE A 66 6.85 -2.51 17.73
C PHE A 66 7.11 -3.75 18.58
N SER A 67 6.95 -3.59 19.89
CA SER A 67 7.01 -4.69 20.84
C SER A 67 5.61 -5.20 21.16
N LYS A 68 5.50 -6.43 21.67
CA LYS A 68 4.22 -6.98 22.14
C LYS A 68 3.52 -6.06 23.15
N ASN A 69 4.29 -5.33 23.96
CA ASN A 69 3.76 -4.34 24.91
C ASN A 69 3.14 -3.12 24.22
N ASP A 70 3.66 -2.73 23.04
CA ASP A 70 3.13 -1.59 22.30
C ASP A 70 1.73 -1.91 21.77
N TYR A 71 1.52 -3.15 21.29
CA TYR A 71 0.21 -3.63 20.87
C TYR A 71 -0.74 -3.82 22.07
N ALA A 72 -0.32 -4.56 23.10
CA ALA A 72 -1.18 -4.94 24.23
C ALA A 72 -1.65 -3.74 25.06
N LYS A 73 -0.85 -2.68 25.14
CA LYS A 73 -1.16 -1.47 25.93
C LYS A 73 -1.58 -0.28 25.07
N ALA A 74 -1.81 -0.48 23.78
CA ALA A 74 -2.13 0.59 22.83
C ALA A 74 -1.21 1.81 23.02
N ARG A 75 0.12 1.57 23.03
CA ARG A 75 1.10 2.62 23.25
C ARG A 75 1.14 3.56 22.06
N ARG A 76 1.20 4.84 22.33
CA ARG A 76 1.33 5.89 21.29
C ARG A 76 2.77 5.96 20.78
N VAL A 77 3.15 4.96 20.02
CA VAL A 77 4.44 4.89 19.31
C VAL A 77 4.17 4.76 17.82
N ALA A 78 5.07 5.30 17.00
CA ALA A 78 4.97 5.25 15.56
C ALA A 78 6.26 4.69 14.95
N LEU A 79 6.11 3.97 13.85
CA LEU A 79 7.18 3.71 12.88
C LEU A 79 6.89 4.55 11.64
N ILE A 80 7.91 5.03 11.00
CA ILE A 80 7.79 5.83 9.78
C ILE A 80 8.72 5.25 8.71
N ASP A 81 8.41 5.45 7.46
CA ASP A 81 9.34 5.13 6.38
C ASP A 81 10.33 6.30 6.11
N GLU A 82 11.30 6.05 5.23
CA GLU A 82 12.32 7.03 4.88
C GLU A 82 11.75 8.28 4.20
N SER A 83 10.66 8.13 3.45
CA SER A 83 9.99 9.24 2.77
C SER A 83 9.39 10.22 3.78
N VAL A 84 8.74 9.69 4.82
CA VAL A 84 8.21 10.49 5.94
C VAL A 84 9.35 11.11 6.76
N GLU A 85 10.44 10.36 7.05
CA GLU A 85 11.59 10.93 7.75
C GLU A 85 12.16 12.12 6.99
N SER A 86 12.34 11.98 5.68
CA SER A 86 12.88 13.04 4.83
C SER A 86 11.96 14.26 4.75
N SER A 87 10.65 14.02 4.59
CA SER A 87 9.65 15.09 4.42
C SER A 87 9.40 15.89 5.69
N LEU A 88 9.29 15.22 6.85
CA LEU A 88 8.92 15.89 8.09
C LEU A 88 10.12 16.43 8.88
N PHE A 89 11.28 15.76 8.81
CA PHE A 89 12.41 16.05 9.71
C PHE A 89 13.56 16.78 9.04
N SER A 90 13.48 17.08 7.74
CA SER A 90 14.46 17.91 7.01
C SER A 90 15.92 17.47 7.21
N GLY A 91 16.19 16.16 7.25
CA GLY A 91 17.51 15.60 7.44
C GLY A 91 17.94 15.35 8.89
N GLU A 92 17.11 15.70 9.87
CA GLU A 92 17.33 15.30 11.27
C GLU A 92 16.80 13.89 11.52
N SER A 93 17.39 13.18 12.50
CA SER A 93 16.86 11.89 12.90
C SER A 93 15.49 12.00 13.56
N ALA A 94 14.54 11.20 13.09
CA ALA A 94 13.19 11.13 13.66
C ALA A 94 13.11 10.37 14.98
N LEU A 95 14.12 9.53 15.30
CA LEU A 95 14.09 8.66 16.47
C LEU A 95 13.92 9.42 17.78
N GLY A 96 12.95 8.99 18.58
CA GLY A 96 12.63 9.57 19.88
C GLY A 96 11.87 10.90 19.82
N LYS A 97 11.67 11.47 18.62
CA LYS A 97 10.86 12.68 18.43
C LYS A 97 9.37 12.35 18.44
N THR A 98 8.57 13.37 18.74
CA THR A 98 7.11 13.24 18.81
C THR A 98 6.50 13.82 17.56
N VAL A 99 5.72 13.02 16.85
CA VAL A 99 4.82 13.44 15.78
C VAL A 99 3.39 13.50 16.28
N GLU A 100 2.62 14.39 15.76
CA GLU A 100 1.19 14.51 16.05
C GLU A 100 0.41 13.79 14.95
N ILE A 101 -0.43 12.82 15.33
CA ILE A 101 -1.32 12.10 14.42
C ILE A 101 -2.75 12.39 14.85
N GLN A 102 -3.51 13.09 14.02
CA GLN A 102 -4.89 13.50 14.32
C GLN A 102 -5.03 14.20 15.70
N GLY A 103 -4.07 15.05 16.06
CA GLY A 103 -4.06 15.75 17.34
C GLY A 103 -3.52 14.95 18.53
N TYR A 104 -3.12 13.70 18.32
CA TYR A 104 -2.54 12.86 19.38
C TYR A 104 -1.02 12.74 19.23
N PRO A 105 -0.25 12.90 20.32
CA PRO A 105 1.20 12.74 20.26
C PRO A 105 1.63 11.28 20.18
N PHE A 106 2.51 10.96 19.24
CA PHE A 106 3.14 9.66 19.05
C PHE A 106 4.66 9.79 19.05
N THR A 107 5.35 8.92 19.75
CA THR A 107 6.81 8.89 19.74
C THR A 107 7.31 7.99 18.60
N VAL A 108 8.16 8.52 17.72
CA VAL A 108 8.81 7.73 16.68
C VAL A 108 9.85 6.79 17.31
N VAL A 109 9.65 5.48 17.19
CA VAL A 109 10.53 4.46 17.79
C VAL A 109 11.43 3.76 16.78
N GLY A 110 11.14 3.89 15.49
CA GLY A 110 11.98 3.38 14.43
C GLY A 110 11.62 3.91 13.05
N VAL A 111 12.55 3.71 12.13
CA VAL A 111 12.39 3.98 10.70
C VAL A 111 12.47 2.66 9.97
N VAL A 112 11.54 2.41 9.07
CA VAL A 112 11.42 1.18 8.28
C VAL A 112 11.61 1.45 6.79
N THR A 113 12.02 0.42 6.07
CA THR A 113 12.07 0.42 4.61
C THR A 113 11.55 -0.91 4.07
N GLU A 114 11.11 -0.96 2.84
CA GLU A 114 10.78 -2.22 2.17
C GLU A 114 12.06 -2.99 1.86
N LYS A 115 12.06 -4.29 2.17
CA LYS A 115 13.23 -5.16 2.00
C LYS A 115 13.63 -5.35 0.53
N ASP A 116 12.67 -5.32 -0.35
CA ASP A 116 12.80 -5.57 -1.79
C ASP A 116 12.47 -4.30 -2.61
N SER A 117 12.82 -3.12 -2.09
CA SER A 117 12.84 -1.94 -2.95
C SER A 117 13.88 -2.23 -4.04
N TYR A 118 13.42 -2.73 -5.19
CA TYR A 118 14.23 -2.78 -6.38
C TYR A 118 14.69 -1.35 -6.63
N ASP A 119 16.00 -1.13 -6.70
CA ASP A 119 16.53 0.09 -7.28
C ASP A 119 15.94 0.18 -8.68
N LEU A 120 14.92 1.03 -8.83
CA LEU A 120 14.25 1.28 -10.10
C LEU A 120 15.30 1.77 -11.07
N VAL A 121 15.74 0.91 -11.97
CA VAL A 121 16.67 1.29 -13.03
C VAL A 121 15.87 2.11 -14.04
N ILE A 122 15.91 3.43 -13.87
CA ILE A 122 15.30 4.39 -14.78
C ILE A 122 16.16 4.41 -16.05
N ASN A 123 15.70 3.75 -17.09
CA ASN A 123 16.40 3.68 -18.38
C ASN A 123 15.86 4.68 -19.41
N SER A 124 14.71 5.30 -19.15
CA SER A 124 14.06 6.22 -20.07
C SER A 124 13.39 7.39 -19.34
N ILE A 125 13.12 8.46 -20.07
CA ILE A 125 12.34 9.60 -19.59
C ILE A 125 10.91 9.17 -19.26
N ASP A 126 10.35 8.21 -19.98
CA ASP A 126 9.02 7.68 -19.73
C ASP A 126 8.99 6.87 -18.41
N ASP A 127 10.05 6.10 -18.12
CA ASP A 127 10.21 5.44 -16.81
C ASP A 127 10.30 6.47 -15.69
N TYR A 128 11.09 7.55 -15.91
CA TYR A 128 11.18 8.64 -14.92
C TYR A 128 9.81 9.24 -14.61
N TYR A 129 8.99 9.56 -15.62
CA TYR A 129 7.66 10.11 -15.37
C TYR A 129 6.69 9.08 -14.78
N MET A 130 6.80 7.81 -15.15
CA MET A 130 5.96 6.75 -14.57
C MET A 130 6.29 6.51 -13.09
N TYR A 131 7.55 6.62 -12.69
CA TYR A 131 8.03 6.34 -11.33
C TYR A 131 8.21 7.61 -10.48
N ALA A 132 8.47 8.76 -11.06
CA ALA A 132 8.49 10.03 -10.33
C ALA A 132 7.11 10.49 -9.85
N TYR A 133 6.05 9.93 -10.44
CA TYR A 133 4.67 10.04 -9.97
C TYR A 133 4.25 8.85 -9.10
N ASP A 134 5.19 8.02 -8.63
CA ASP A 134 4.90 7.13 -7.52
C ASP A 134 4.60 8.02 -6.30
N ASP A 135 3.31 8.19 -6.06
CA ASP A 135 2.73 9.08 -5.05
C ASP A 135 2.86 8.45 -3.64
N SER A 136 3.88 7.62 -3.45
CA SER A 136 4.26 7.08 -2.14
C SER A 136 4.87 8.20 -1.29
N GLN A 137 4.01 9.14 -0.91
CA GLN A 137 4.37 10.25 -0.03
C GLN A 137 4.69 9.78 1.40
N GLY A 138 4.94 8.49 1.55
CA GLY A 138 5.39 7.84 2.75
C GLY A 138 4.29 7.24 3.61
N ASN A 139 4.69 6.38 4.53
CA ASN A 139 3.81 5.66 5.42
C ASN A 139 4.18 5.90 6.88
N VAL A 140 3.16 6.14 7.70
CA VAL A 140 3.24 6.21 9.15
C VAL A 140 2.50 5.02 9.73
N PHE A 141 3.20 4.17 10.45
CA PHE A 141 2.63 2.97 11.06
C PHE A 141 2.37 3.18 12.54
N VAL A 142 1.23 2.70 13.01
CA VAL A 142 0.86 2.69 14.42
C VAL A 142 0.38 1.30 14.83
N PRO A 143 0.54 0.89 16.10
CA PRO A 143 -0.01 -0.40 16.57
C PRO A 143 -1.53 -0.45 16.38
N SER A 144 -2.08 -1.58 15.93
CA SER A 144 -3.53 -1.75 15.70
C SER A 144 -4.39 -1.37 16.91
N GLY A 145 -3.91 -1.62 18.12
CA GLY A 145 -4.60 -1.26 19.36
C GLY A 145 -4.74 0.26 19.59
N THR A 146 -3.96 1.11 18.92
CA THR A 146 -4.09 2.57 19.00
C THR A 146 -5.07 3.14 18.00
N TRP A 147 -5.42 2.37 16.97
CA TRP A 147 -6.31 2.81 15.90
C TRP A 147 -7.67 3.33 16.39
N PRO A 148 -8.39 2.60 17.27
CA PRO A 148 -9.67 3.09 17.78
C PRO A 148 -9.59 4.40 18.56
N VAL A 149 -8.44 4.68 19.17
CA VAL A 149 -8.20 5.95 19.89
C VAL A 149 -8.11 7.13 18.93
N ILE A 150 -7.57 6.89 17.71
CA ILE A 150 -7.36 7.93 16.71
C ILE A 150 -8.61 8.11 15.84
N PHE A 151 -9.19 6.99 15.37
CA PHE A 151 -10.20 7.01 14.30
C PHE A 151 -11.55 6.39 14.68
N GLY A 152 -11.66 5.71 15.82
CA GLY A 152 -12.88 5.00 16.25
C GLY A 152 -12.82 3.50 15.97
N TYR A 153 -13.90 2.79 16.37
CA TYR A 153 -13.93 1.33 16.43
C TYR A 153 -14.51 0.63 15.19
N ASP A 154 -15.32 1.34 14.41
CA ASP A 154 -16.17 0.72 13.37
C ASP A 154 -15.52 0.65 11.98
N GLU A 155 -14.23 0.79 11.90
CA GLU A 155 -13.51 0.72 10.63
C GLU A 155 -13.19 -0.73 10.24
N PRO A 156 -13.54 -1.14 9.00
CA PRO A 156 -13.22 -2.47 8.52
C PRO A 156 -11.70 -2.67 8.44
N GLN A 157 -11.26 -3.88 8.75
CA GLN A 157 -9.86 -4.28 8.59
C GLN A 157 -9.63 -4.78 7.18
N ASN A 158 -8.42 -4.55 6.67
CA ASN A 158 -7.91 -5.19 5.48
C ASN A 158 -7.06 -6.38 5.88
N LEU A 159 -7.02 -7.39 5.03
CA LEU A 159 -6.13 -8.54 5.18
C LEU A 159 -5.02 -8.46 4.13
N LEU A 160 -3.79 -8.51 4.59
CA LEU A 160 -2.61 -8.71 3.76
C LEU A 160 -2.21 -10.17 3.81
N LEU A 161 -2.05 -10.80 2.65
CA LEU A 161 -1.64 -12.20 2.51
C LEU A 161 -0.34 -12.28 1.73
N LYS A 162 0.55 -13.14 2.19
CA LYS A 162 1.76 -13.53 1.47
C LYS A 162 1.65 -15.02 1.10
N ALA A 163 1.55 -15.29 -0.20
CA ALA A 163 1.57 -16.65 -0.73
C ALA A 163 3.02 -17.14 -0.89
N ASP A 164 3.21 -18.44 -0.93
CA ASP A 164 4.50 -19.09 -1.16
C ASP A 164 4.97 -18.98 -2.62
N SER A 165 4.03 -18.78 -3.55
CA SER A 165 4.26 -18.70 -4.98
C SER A 165 3.28 -17.73 -5.64
N THR A 166 3.72 -17.08 -6.72
CA THR A 166 2.87 -16.22 -7.55
C THR A 166 1.71 -16.98 -8.21
N ASP A 167 1.88 -18.26 -8.51
CA ASP A 167 0.85 -19.08 -9.15
C ASP A 167 -0.30 -19.41 -8.19
N THR A 168 -0.03 -19.42 -6.88
CA THR A 168 -1.02 -19.72 -5.84
C THR A 168 -1.73 -18.49 -5.29
N MET A 169 -1.26 -17.27 -5.60
CA MET A 169 -1.82 -16.01 -5.04
C MET A 169 -3.32 -15.88 -5.25
N ALA A 170 -3.81 -16.12 -6.47
CA ALA A 170 -5.23 -15.95 -6.78
C ALA A 170 -6.11 -16.99 -6.04
N SER A 171 -5.64 -18.25 -5.91
CA SER A 171 -6.37 -19.29 -5.21
C SER A 171 -6.43 -19.04 -3.69
N VAL A 172 -5.30 -18.65 -3.11
CA VAL A 172 -5.19 -18.29 -1.70
C VAL A 172 -6.06 -17.06 -1.37
N GLY A 173 -6.02 -16.04 -2.24
CA GLY A 173 -6.85 -14.85 -2.08
C GLY A 173 -8.34 -15.18 -2.04
N LYS A 174 -8.83 -16.06 -2.94
CA LYS A 174 -10.23 -16.50 -2.95
C LYS A 174 -10.61 -17.33 -1.72
N ALA A 175 -9.75 -18.24 -1.29
CA ALA A 175 -10.00 -19.02 -0.08
C ALA A 175 -10.10 -18.14 1.17
N ALA A 176 -9.23 -17.14 1.28
CA ALA A 176 -9.27 -16.17 2.38
C ALA A 176 -10.53 -15.28 2.30
N GLU A 177 -10.94 -14.87 1.11
CA GLU A 177 -12.19 -14.13 0.87
C GLU A 177 -13.41 -14.90 1.36
N GLU A 178 -13.50 -16.20 1.04
CA GLU A 178 -14.59 -17.07 1.50
C GLU A 178 -14.63 -17.18 3.03
N ILE A 179 -13.48 -17.37 3.67
CA ILE A 179 -13.39 -17.45 5.14
C ILE A 179 -13.80 -16.12 5.79
N LEU A 180 -13.32 -15.00 5.28
CA LEU A 180 -13.66 -13.69 5.81
C LEU A 180 -15.15 -13.39 5.66
N ASN A 181 -15.72 -13.64 4.49
CA ASN A 181 -17.13 -13.40 4.21
C ASN A 181 -18.06 -14.33 5.00
N SER A 182 -17.65 -15.58 5.25
CA SER A 182 -18.43 -16.51 6.07
C SER A 182 -18.51 -16.10 7.55
N ASN A 183 -17.52 -15.35 8.03
CA ASN A 183 -17.42 -14.84 9.39
C ASN A 183 -17.84 -13.37 9.52
N LEU A 184 -18.24 -12.73 8.42
CA LEU A 184 -18.64 -11.33 8.40
C LEU A 184 -20.04 -11.15 8.96
N ASN A 185 -20.15 -10.51 10.13
CA ASN A 185 -21.42 -10.10 10.69
C ASN A 185 -21.73 -8.65 10.30
N VAL A 186 -22.58 -8.46 9.31
CA VAL A 186 -23.08 -7.14 8.90
C VAL A 186 -24.38 -6.86 9.63
N THR A 187 -24.35 -5.89 10.53
CA THR A 187 -25.52 -5.56 11.41
C THR A 187 -26.55 -4.69 10.71
N ASP A 188 -26.25 -4.13 9.53
CA ASP A 188 -27.01 -3.00 8.96
C ASP A 188 -27.51 -3.24 7.51
N GLY A 189 -27.61 -4.48 7.05
CA GLY A 189 -28.17 -4.79 5.72
C GLY A 189 -27.41 -4.20 4.53
N SER A 190 -26.20 -3.68 4.74
CA SER A 190 -25.32 -3.20 3.68
C SER A 190 -24.60 -4.39 3.02
N ASP A 191 -24.53 -4.38 1.69
CA ASP A 191 -23.74 -5.35 0.89
C ASP A 191 -22.23 -5.12 1.05
N VAL A 192 -21.73 -5.23 2.29
CA VAL A 192 -20.28 -5.17 2.56
C VAL A 192 -19.73 -6.57 2.49
N ALA A 193 -18.76 -6.79 1.63
CA ALA A 193 -18.04 -8.04 1.49
C ALA A 193 -16.54 -7.80 1.31
N TYR A 194 -15.74 -8.71 1.80
CA TYR A 194 -14.31 -8.76 1.45
C TYR A 194 -14.18 -9.22 0.01
N LYS A 195 -13.20 -8.65 -0.69
CA LYS A 195 -12.85 -9.03 -2.06
C LYS A 195 -11.36 -9.21 -2.16
N ALA A 196 -10.93 -10.33 -2.69
CA ALA A 196 -9.53 -10.57 -2.97
C ALA A 196 -9.06 -9.68 -4.12
N GLN A 197 -7.91 -9.05 -3.94
CA GLN A 197 -7.25 -8.21 -4.93
C GLN A 197 -5.86 -8.78 -5.18
N ASP A 198 -5.65 -9.30 -6.38
CA ASP A 198 -4.36 -9.83 -6.80
C ASP A 198 -3.55 -8.71 -7.46
N LEU A 199 -2.45 -8.32 -6.82
CA LEU A 199 -1.55 -7.28 -7.33
C LEU A 199 -0.91 -7.66 -8.67
N GLN A 200 -0.66 -8.97 -8.90
CA GLN A 200 -0.10 -9.44 -10.17
C GLN A 200 -1.12 -9.29 -11.32
N GLU A 201 -2.39 -9.55 -11.06
CA GLU A 201 -3.44 -9.36 -12.06
C GLU A 201 -3.61 -7.88 -12.41
N GLN A 202 -3.51 -6.99 -11.44
CA GLN A 202 -3.49 -5.54 -11.68
C GLN A 202 -2.30 -5.11 -12.53
N ALA A 203 -1.09 -5.59 -12.22
CA ALA A 203 0.10 -5.31 -13.01
C ALA A 203 -0.05 -5.80 -14.46
N LYS A 204 -0.60 -7.00 -14.68
CA LYS A 204 -0.92 -7.53 -16.01
C LYS A 204 -1.94 -6.66 -16.75
N GLN A 205 -2.98 -6.19 -16.07
CA GLN A 205 -3.99 -5.31 -16.66
C GLN A 205 -3.38 -3.98 -17.11
N ILE A 206 -2.54 -3.36 -16.28
CA ILE A 206 -1.82 -2.12 -16.62
C ILE A 206 -0.91 -2.36 -17.84
N GLN A 207 -0.18 -3.48 -17.86
CA GLN A 207 0.68 -3.83 -18.98
C GLN A 207 -0.12 -4.05 -20.28
N GLN A 208 -1.28 -4.70 -20.21
CA GLN A 208 -2.19 -4.88 -21.35
C GLN A 208 -2.75 -3.54 -21.86
N LEU A 209 -3.10 -2.63 -20.94
CA LEU A 209 -3.53 -1.27 -21.30
C LEU A 209 -2.42 -0.52 -22.04
N SER A 210 -1.19 -0.58 -21.54
CA SER A 210 -0.02 0.04 -22.17
C SER A 210 0.24 -0.53 -23.56
N GLN A 211 0.18 -1.86 -23.74
CA GLN A 211 0.31 -2.50 -25.05
C GLN A 211 -0.80 -2.08 -26.01
N SER A 212 -2.03 -1.99 -25.55
CA SER A 212 -3.18 -1.54 -26.34
C SER A 212 -3.01 -0.09 -26.79
N THR A 213 -2.53 0.79 -25.91
CA THR A 213 -2.24 2.18 -26.23
C THR A 213 -1.12 2.30 -27.25
N ASN A 214 -0.04 1.56 -27.12
CA ASN A 214 1.05 1.53 -28.09
C ASN A 214 0.57 1.04 -29.46
N MET A 215 -0.25 0.00 -29.50
CA MET A 215 -0.86 -0.49 -30.75
C MET A 215 -1.72 0.61 -31.41
N MET A 216 -2.53 1.33 -30.64
CA MET A 216 -3.35 2.45 -31.13
C MET A 216 -2.48 3.57 -31.69
N LEU A 217 -1.38 3.94 -31.05
CA LEU A 217 -0.43 4.94 -31.53
C LEU A 217 0.22 4.51 -32.85
N ILE A 218 0.60 3.23 -32.99
CA ILE A 218 1.14 2.68 -34.25
C ILE A 218 0.11 2.79 -35.39
N TRP A 219 -1.16 2.49 -35.12
CA TRP A 219 -2.22 2.63 -36.11
C TRP A 219 -2.43 4.09 -36.52
N ILE A 220 -2.45 5.03 -35.57
CA ILE A 220 -2.59 6.47 -35.86
C ILE A 220 -1.39 6.96 -36.65
N ALA A 221 -0.17 6.61 -36.28
CA ALA A 221 1.04 6.97 -37.02
C ALA A 221 1.04 6.38 -38.44
N GLY A 222 0.64 5.10 -38.59
CA GLY A 222 0.53 4.41 -39.87
C GLY A 222 -0.46 5.08 -40.81
N ILE A 223 -1.65 5.40 -40.31
CA ILE A 223 -2.67 6.11 -41.11
C ILE A 223 -2.20 7.53 -41.49
N SER A 224 -1.57 8.26 -40.57
CA SER A 224 -1.03 9.59 -40.82
C SER A 224 0.06 9.58 -41.91
N LEU A 225 0.94 8.55 -41.86
CA LEU A 225 1.99 8.37 -42.88
C LEU A 225 1.41 8.04 -44.26
N LEU A 226 0.37 7.20 -44.30
CA LEU A 226 -0.35 6.87 -45.54
C LEU A 226 -1.01 8.10 -46.16
N VAL A 227 -1.73 8.88 -45.35
CA VAL A 227 -2.39 10.12 -45.82
C VAL A 227 -1.36 11.15 -46.26
N GLY A 228 -0.26 11.32 -45.49
CA GLY A 228 0.84 12.21 -45.87
C GLY A 228 1.54 11.76 -47.15
N GLY A 229 1.78 10.46 -47.34
CA GLY A 229 2.38 9.88 -48.55
C GLY A 229 1.52 10.09 -49.80
N ILE A 230 0.19 9.90 -49.69
CA ILE A 230 -0.74 10.17 -50.82
C ILE A 230 -0.76 11.65 -51.14
N GLY A 231 -0.71 12.54 -50.14
CA GLY A 231 -0.64 13.99 -50.35
C GLY A 231 0.61 14.43 -51.13
N VAL A 232 1.78 13.91 -50.76
CA VAL A 232 3.05 14.19 -51.41
C VAL A 232 3.06 13.65 -52.86
N MET A 233 2.54 12.43 -53.06
CA MET A 233 2.46 11.83 -54.41
C MET A 233 1.55 12.62 -55.33
N ASN A 234 0.45 13.17 -54.82
CA ASN A 234 -0.47 13.98 -55.60
C ASN A 234 0.15 15.33 -56.02
N ILE A 235 1.05 15.90 -55.16
CA ILE A 235 1.78 17.15 -55.49
C ILE A 235 2.89 16.91 -56.53
N MET A 236 3.52 15.71 -56.52
CA MET A 236 4.56 15.37 -57.49
C MET A 236 4.03 14.99 -58.90
N LEU A 237 2.75 14.67 -59.03
CA LEU A 237 2.10 14.27 -60.28
C LEU A 237 1.46 15.44 -61.05
N VAL A 238 1.46 16.64 -60.51
CA VAL A 238 1.04 17.90 -61.14
C VAL A 238 2.27 18.68 -61.57
#